data_6b1ab45c703dff728df80b40fe0be8e4
#
_entry.id   6b1ab45c703dff728df80b40fe0be8e4
#
_cell.length_a   1.000
_cell.length_b   1.000
_cell.length_c   1.000
_cell.angle_alpha   90.00
_cell.angle_beta   90.00
_cell.angle_gamma   90.00
#
_symmetry.space_group_name_H-M   'P 1'
#
loop_
_entity.id
_entity.type
_entity.pdbx_description
1 polymer ?
#
loop_
_entity_poly.entity_id
_entity_poly.type
_entity_poly.pdbx_seq_one_letter_code
_entity_poly.pdbx_strand_id
1 'polypeptide(L)'
;MASNVLGTINPIKEIAQIAHANGAVMVADGAQAAPHMKIDVQDLDVDFLGFSGHKMCGPTGIGVLYGKKEHLEKMEPIEFGGEMIDFVGLYDSTWKELPWKFEGGTPIIAGAIGLGAAIDFLTDIGLDNILEHEHKLAGYAMDQLETIDGLKIFGPRDPMKRCGLVTFNLDDVHPHDVATVLDINGIAVRAGHHCAQPLMKCLQQVATARASFYLYNTEEDIDRLVAGLRSAKEYFGDVF
;
A
#
# COMPACT_ATOMS: atom_id res chain seq x y z
N MET A 1 -7.91 0.56 1.60
CA MET A 1 -8.23 -0.85 1.24
C MET A 1 -7.33 -1.80 2.00
N ALA A 2 -6.03 -1.76 1.83
CA ALA A 2 -5.08 -2.57 2.59
C ALA A 2 -4.16 -1.70 3.43
N SER A 3 -3.85 -2.11 4.68
CA SER A 3 -3.00 -1.35 5.58
C SER A 3 -1.53 -1.50 5.21
N ASN A 4 -0.83 -0.39 5.05
CA ASN A 4 0.62 -0.37 4.82
C ASN A 4 1.45 -0.70 6.08
N VAL A 5 0.80 -0.87 7.24
CA VAL A 5 1.46 -1.22 8.51
C VAL A 5 1.11 -2.64 8.92
N LEU A 6 -0.18 -2.93 9.08
CA LEU A 6 -0.64 -4.21 9.62
C LEU A 6 -0.87 -5.28 8.53
N GLY A 7 -0.83 -4.88 7.27
CA GLY A 7 -1.20 -5.73 6.14
C GLY A 7 -2.71 -5.97 6.02
N THR A 8 -3.50 -5.61 7.00
CA THR A 8 -4.93 -5.89 7.06
C THR A 8 -5.65 -5.51 5.78
N ILE A 9 -6.34 -6.46 5.16
CA ILE A 9 -7.26 -6.23 4.05
C ILE A 9 -8.62 -5.90 4.63
N ASN A 10 -9.12 -4.70 4.33
CA ASN A 10 -10.39 -4.21 4.88
C ASN A 10 -11.58 -4.61 4.00
N PRO A 11 -12.77 -4.86 4.58
CA PRO A 11 -13.98 -5.26 3.85
C PRO A 11 -14.63 -4.03 3.18
N ILE A 12 -14.04 -3.57 2.07
CA ILE A 12 -14.41 -2.30 1.42
C ILE A 12 -15.84 -2.31 0.91
N LYS A 13 -16.31 -3.44 0.38
CA LYS A 13 -17.68 -3.56 -0.13
C LYS A 13 -18.73 -3.34 0.96
N GLU A 14 -18.53 -3.95 2.12
CA GLU A 14 -19.42 -3.79 3.28
C GLU A 14 -19.36 -2.36 3.83
N ILE A 15 -18.17 -1.76 3.86
CA ILE A 15 -18.00 -0.36 4.29
C ILE A 15 -18.70 0.59 3.32
N ALA A 16 -18.60 0.37 2.01
CA ALA A 16 -19.31 1.14 1.00
C ALA A 16 -20.82 1.04 1.16
N GLN A 17 -21.36 -0.15 1.38
CA GLN A 17 -22.79 -0.37 1.65
C GLN A 17 -23.27 0.41 2.88
N ILE A 18 -22.49 0.38 3.97
CA ILE A 18 -22.83 1.15 5.18
C ILE A 18 -22.78 2.66 4.91
N ALA A 19 -21.76 3.13 4.18
CA ALA A 19 -21.64 4.54 3.82
C ALA A 19 -22.84 5.00 3.01
N HIS A 20 -23.20 4.28 1.96
CA HIS A 20 -24.32 4.61 1.09
C HIS A 20 -25.67 4.54 1.82
N ALA A 21 -25.88 3.56 2.71
CA ALA A 21 -27.10 3.47 3.52
C ALA A 21 -27.27 4.69 4.44
N ASN A 22 -26.20 5.43 4.74
CA ASN A 22 -26.21 6.66 5.53
C ASN A 22 -26.01 7.93 4.69
N GLY A 23 -26.13 7.84 3.37
CA GLY A 23 -26.02 9.00 2.45
C GLY A 23 -24.59 9.54 2.32
N ALA A 24 -23.58 8.77 2.70
CA ALA A 24 -22.18 9.17 2.61
C ALA A 24 -21.52 8.61 1.34
N VAL A 25 -20.53 9.34 0.83
CA VAL A 25 -19.68 8.95 -0.30
C VAL A 25 -18.53 8.08 0.21
N MET A 26 -18.20 7.00 -0.53
CA MET A 26 -17.09 6.10 -0.21
C MET A 26 -15.85 6.43 -1.04
N VAL A 27 -14.80 6.91 -0.37
CA VAL A 27 -13.49 7.14 -0.97
C VAL A 27 -12.53 6.05 -0.49
N ALA A 28 -11.98 5.27 -1.41
CA ALA A 28 -11.07 4.17 -1.12
C ALA A 28 -9.62 4.54 -1.46
N ASP A 29 -8.72 4.39 -0.50
CA ASP A 29 -7.28 4.40 -0.75
C ASP A 29 -6.86 2.99 -1.19
N GLY A 30 -6.51 2.86 -2.47
CA GLY A 30 -6.04 1.63 -3.11
C GLY A 30 -4.51 1.51 -3.19
N ALA A 31 -3.76 2.43 -2.59
CA ALA A 31 -2.30 2.50 -2.76
C ALA A 31 -1.56 1.20 -2.40
N GLN A 32 -2.06 0.45 -1.42
CA GLN A 32 -1.53 -0.86 -1.04
C GLN A 32 -2.37 -2.03 -1.57
N ALA A 33 -3.49 -1.78 -2.22
CA ALA A 33 -4.33 -2.83 -2.78
C ALA A 33 -4.07 -3.06 -4.27
N ALA A 34 -3.96 -1.96 -5.05
CA ALA A 34 -3.80 -2.03 -6.50
C ALA A 34 -2.59 -2.87 -6.98
N PRO A 35 -1.41 -2.86 -6.31
CA PRO A 35 -0.31 -3.70 -6.71
C PRO A 35 -0.48 -5.19 -6.37
N HIS A 36 -1.33 -5.53 -5.40
CA HIS A 36 -1.34 -6.83 -4.74
C HIS A 36 -2.58 -7.68 -5.03
N MET A 37 -3.71 -7.05 -5.39
CA MET A 37 -4.97 -7.77 -5.53
C MET A 37 -5.83 -7.19 -6.65
N LYS A 38 -6.71 -8.02 -7.20
CA LYS A 38 -7.70 -7.59 -8.17
C LYS A 38 -8.70 -6.63 -7.52
N ILE A 39 -8.95 -5.52 -8.20
CA ILE A 39 -9.93 -4.52 -7.80
C ILE A 39 -10.98 -4.40 -8.90
N ASP A 40 -12.24 -4.57 -8.53
CA ASP A 40 -13.39 -4.29 -9.38
C ASP A 40 -14.20 -3.18 -8.70
N VAL A 41 -14.10 -1.97 -9.23
CA VAL A 41 -14.75 -0.79 -8.65
C VAL A 41 -16.27 -0.85 -8.71
N GLN A 42 -16.83 -1.60 -9.68
CA GLN A 42 -18.27 -1.79 -9.81
C GLN A 42 -18.79 -2.78 -8.77
N ASP A 43 -18.07 -3.90 -8.56
CA ASP A 43 -18.42 -4.87 -7.52
C ASP A 43 -18.25 -4.28 -6.11
N LEU A 44 -17.19 -3.51 -5.87
CA LEU A 44 -16.94 -2.85 -4.58
C LEU A 44 -17.89 -1.67 -4.32
N ASP A 45 -18.48 -1.13 -5.37
CA ASP A 45 -19.38 0.05 -5.36
C ASP A 45 -18.74 1.28 -4.67
N VAL A 46 -17.42 1.45 -4.83
CA VAL A 46 -16.74 2.67 -4.34
C VAL A 46 -17.02 3.86 -5.25
N ASP A 47 -17.18 5.04 -4.65
CA ASP A 47 -17.43 6.27 -5.41
C ASP A 47 -16.14 6.87 -5.96
N PHE A 48 -15.03 6.73 -5.20
CA PHE A 48 -13.70 7.13 -5.61
C PHE A 48 -12.66 6.09 -5.18
N LEU A 49 -11.64 5.91 -6.02
CA LEU A 49 -10.47 5.09 -5.71
C LEU A 49 -9.19 5.79 -6.19
N GLY A 50 -8.21 5.94 -5.29
CA GLY A 50 -6.90 6.48 -5.64
C GLY A 50 -5.78 5.45 -5.45
N PHE A 51 -4.79 5.43 -6.36
CA PHE A 51 -3.58 4.62 -6.21
C PHE A 51 -2.38 5.23 -6.93
N SER A 52 -1.17 4.72 -6.63
CA SER A 52 0.10 5.27 -7.11
C SER A 52 0.83 4.26 -7.99
N GLY A 53 1.37 4.71 -9.13
CA GLY A 53 2.09 3.86 -10.07
C GLY A 53 3.37 3.24 -9.49
N HIS A 54 4.14 4.00 -8.70
CA HIS A 54 5.42 3.52 -8.14
C HIS A 54 5.30 2.34 -7.17
N LYS A 55 4.10 2.03 -6.67
CA LYS A 55 3.87 0.86 -5.82
C LYS A 55 3.46 -0.40 -6.58
N MET A 56 3.18 -0.26 -7.89
CA MET A 56 2.75 -1.37 -8.73
C MET A 56 3.67 -1.55 -9.95
N CYS A 57 4.97 -1.60 -9.72
CA CYS A 57 6.03 -1.73 -10.73
C CYS A 57 6.07 -0.60 -11.77
N GLY A 58 5.29 0.45 -11.58
CA GLY A 58 5.18 1.60 -12.47
C GLY A 58 6.15 2.74 -12.10
N PRO A 59 6.21 3.77 -12.94
CA PRO A 59 7.06 4.94 -12.71
C PRO A 59 6.64 5.75 -11.49
N THR A 60 7.59 6.53 -10.95
CA THR A 60 7.29 7.60 -9.99
C THR A 60 6.57 8.77 -10.67
N GLY A 61 5.84 9.57 -9.88
CA GLY A 61 5.19 10.80 -10.36
C GLY A 61 3.87 10.57 -11.10
N ILE A 62 3.37 9.35 -11.20
CA ILE A 62 2.08 9.00 -11.79
C ILE A 62 1.20 8.25 -10.81
N GLY A 63 -0.08 8.54 -10.81
CA GLY A 63 -1.13 7.81 -10.10
C GLY A 63 -2.44 7.93 -10.83
N VAL A 64 -3.47 7.29 -10.31
CA VAL A 64 -4.81 7.28 -10.90
C VAL A 64 -5.83 7.63 -9.83
N LEU A 65 -6.78 8.47 -10.19
CA LEU A 65 -8.03 8.65 -9.47
C LEU A 65 -9.18 8.13 -10.34
N TYR A 66 -9.85 7.09 -9.88
CA TYR A 66 -11.15 6.69 -10.38
C TYR A 66 -12.24 7.45 -9.63
N GLY A 67 -13.29 7.84 -10.32
CA GLY A 67 -14.49 8.40 -9.70
C GLY A 67 -15.73 8.08 -10.51
N LYS A 68 -16.85 7.85 -9.83
CA LYS A 68 -18.17 7.74 -10.48
C LYS A 68 -18.49 9.05 -11.20
N LYS A 69 -18.99 8.95 -12.43
CA LYS A 69 -19.23 10.07 -13.32
C LYS A 69 -20.11 11.16 -12.69
N GLU A 70 -21.18 10.77 -12.00
CA GLU A 70 -22.12 11.69 -11.35
C GLU A 70 -21.50 12.52 -10.23
N HIS A 71 -20.43 12.05 -9.60
CA HIS A 71 -19.66 12.81 -8.62
C HIS A 71 -18.67 13.74 -9.30
N LEU A 72 -17.91 13.22 -10.27
CA LEU A 72 -16.91 13.99 -11.02
C LEU A 72 -17.54 15.17 -11.77
N GLU A 73 -18.75 15.01 -12.32
CA GLU A 73 -19.47 16.10 -13.00
C GLU A 73 -19.81 17.27 -12.07
N LYS A 74 -20.09 16.98 -10.79
CA LYS A 74 -20.45 17.99 -9.78
C LYS A 74 -19.24 18.65 -9.10
N MET A 75 -18.07 17.99 -9.14
CA MET A 75 -16.88 18.52 -8.50
C MET A 75 -16.29 19.67 -9.32
N GLU A 76 -15.78 20.69 -8.65
CA GLU A 76 -14.93 21.70 -9.25
C GLU A 76 -13.47 21.19 -9.35
N PRO A 77 -12.74 21.52 -10.42
CA PRO A 77 -11.31 21.20 -10.50
C PRO A 77 -10.54 22.02 -9.46
N ILE A 78 -9.48 21.41 -8.91
CA ILE A 78 -8.56 22.07 -7.95
C ILE A 78 -7.28 22.56 -8.61
N GLU A 79 -6.97 22.06 -9.80
CA GLU A 79 -5.85 22.48 -10.64
C GLU A 79 -6.37 23.02 -11.95
N PHE A 80 -5.75 24.09 -12.42
CA PHE A 80 -6.19 24.82 -13.60
C PHE A 80 -5.01 25.00 -14.56
N GLY A 81 -5.30 24.95 -15.88
CA GLY A 81 -4.25 25.12 -16.87
C GLY A 81 -4.74 24.86 -18.30
N GLY A 82 -3.82 24.81 -19.23
CA GLY A 82 -4.09 24.38 -20.58
C GLY A 82 -4.70 22.98 -20.63
N GLU A 83 -5.34 22.63 -21.69
CA GLU A 83 -6.03 21.37 -21.98
C GLU A 83 -7.35 21.15 -21.20
N MET A 84 -7.45 21.54 -19.92
CA MET A 84 -8.64 21.31 -19.08
C MET A 84 -9.72 22.37 -19.24
N ILE A 85 -9.37 23.57 -19.69
CA ILE A 85 -10.31 24.70 -19.90
C ILE A 85 -11.02 24.60 -21.24
N ASP A 86 -12.28 25.05 -21.28
CA ASP A 86 -13.06 25.26 -22.50
C ASP A 86 -13.04 26.74 -22.89
N PHE A 87 -13.44 27.62 -21.98
CA PHE A 87 -13.45 29.07 -22.18
C PHE A 87 -12.90 29.82 -20.97
N VAL A 88 -12.17 30.90 -21.18
CA VAL A 88 -11.63 31.76 -20.12
C VAL A 88 -12.01 33.21 -20.44
N GLY A 89 -12.83 33.82 -19.58
CA GLY A 89 -13.15 35.25 -19.55
C GLY A 89 -12.31 36.00 -18.54
N LEU A 90 -12.59 37.28 -18.35
CA LEU A 90 -11.92 38.10 -17.33
C LEU A 90 -12.39 37.79 -15.91
N TYR A 91 -13.57 37.24 -15.74
CA TYR A 91 -14.22 37.05 -14.45
C TYR A 91 -14.84 35.66 -14.28
N ASP A 92 -14.88 34.87 -15.35
CA ASP A 92 -15.49 33.54 -15.40
C ASP A 92 -14.68 32.58 -16.26
N SER A 93 -14.90 31.29 -16.09
CA SER A 93 -14.28 30.24 -16.91
C SER A 93 -15.18 29.01 -16.96
N THR A 94 -15.07 28.26 -18.04
CA THR A 94 -15.71 26.95 -18.17
C THR A 94 -14.67 25.87 -18.42
N TRP A 95 -15.00 24.64 -18.04
CA TRP A 95 -14.12 23.48 -18.12
C TRP A 95 -14.58 22.55 -19.23
N LYS A 96 -13.63 21.83 -19.82
CA LYS A 96 -13.94 20.71 -20.73
C LYS A 96 -14.71 19.62 -19.99
N GLU A 97 -15.27 18.71 -20.77
CA GLU A 97 -15.90 17.50 -20.25
C GLU A 97 -14.89 16.56 -19.57
N LEU A 98 -15.38 15.56 -18.85
CA LEU A 98 -14.58 14.49 -18.27
C LEU A 98 -13.92 13.63 -19.37
N PRO A 99 -12.70 13.14 -19.19
CA PRO A 99 -11.83 13.32 -18.00
C PRO A 99 -11.02 14.61 -18.01
N TRP A 100 -11.03 15.38 -19.10
CA TRP A 100 -10.16 16.56 -19.36
C TRP A 100 -10.30 17.63 -18.29
N LYS A 101 -11.47 17.76 -17.70
CA LYS A 101 -11.79 18.69 -16.60
C LYS A 101 -10.76 18.65 -15.45
N PHE A 102 -10.15 17.50 -15.19
CA PHE A 102 -9.19 17.28 -14.09
C PHE A 102 -7.75 17.11 -14.53
N GLU A 103 -7.45 17.36 -15.82
CA GLU A 103 -6.13 17.18 -16.42
C GLU A 103 -5.50 18.54 -16.77
N GLY A 104 -5.03 19.28 -15.75
CA GLY A 104 -4.45 20.62 -15.91
C GLY A 104 -3.05 20.61 -16.51
N GLY A 105 -2.88 21.17 -17.72
CA GLY A 105 -1.60 21.25 -18.42
C GLY A 105 -1.19 19.98 -19.15
N THR A 106 0.03 19.96 -19.70
CA THR A 106 0.57 18.78 -20.39
C THR A 106 0.77 17.63 -19.37
N PRO A 107 0.11 16.48 -19.55
CA PRO A 107 0.21 15.37 -18.61
C PRO A 107 1.60 14.72 -18.62
N ILE A 108 1.89 13.91 -17.61
CA ILE A 108 3.11 13.10 -17.54
C ILE A 108 3.04 11.91 -18.53
N ILE A 109 3.23 12.18 -19.82
CA ILE A 109 3.01 11.23 -20.93
C ILE A 109 3.82 9.96 -20.76
N ALA A 110 5.14 10.10 -20.51
CA ALA A 110 6.03 8.96 -20.31
C ALA A 110 5.63 8.12 -19.08
N GLY A 111 5.18 8.78 -18.00
CA GLY A 111 4.69 8.11 -16.80
C GLY A 111 3.41 7.31 -17.07
N ALA A 112 2.48 7.86 -17.84
CA ALA A 112 1.22 7.19 -18.19
C ALA A 112 1.47 5.93 -19.06
N ILE A 113 2.35 6.05 -20.07
CA ILE A 113 2.75 4.90 -20.91
C ILE A 113 3.46 3.83 -20.07
N GLY A 114 4.39 4.23 -19.20
CA GLY A 114 5.09 3.31 -18.30
C GLY A 114 4.18 2.63 -17.29
N LEU A 115 3.15 3.34 -16.78
CA LEU A 115 2.14 2.74 -15.91
C LEU A 115 1.29 1.71 -16.67
N GLY A 116 0.91 1.99 -17.93
CA GLY A 116 0.22 1.01 -18.79
C GLY A 116 1.02 -0.27 -18.94
N ALA A 117 2.31 -0.17 -19.26
CA ALA A 117 3.20 -1.34 -19.35
C ALA A 117 3.31 -2.12 -18.02
N ALA A 118 3.32 -1.42 -16.87
CA ALA A 118 3.34 -2.07 -15.57
C ALA A 118 2.02 -2.81 -15.27
N ILE A 119 0.89 -2.25 -15.68
CA ILE A 119 -0.42 -2.89 -15.55
C ILE A 119 -0.48 -4.17 -16.40
N ASP A 120 -0.02 -4.10 -17.66
CA ASP A 120 0.04 -5.27 -18.55
C ASP A 120 0.91 -6.37 -17.93
N PHE A 121 2.11 -6.02 -17.43
CA PHE A 121 3.02 -6.96 -16.76
C PHE A 121 2.37 -7.67 -15.56
N LEU A 122 1.71 -6.91 -14.66
CA LEU A 122 1.04 -7.49 -13.50
C LEU A 122 -0.19 -8.33 -13.90
N THR A 123 -0.89 -7.91 -14.94
CA THR A 123 -2.05 -8.64 -15.47
C THR A 123 -1.62 -9.96 -16.10
N ASP A 124 -0.50 -10.01 -16.81
CA ASP A 124 0.06 -11.23 -17.43
C ASP A 124 0.48 -12.26 -16.36
N ILE A 125 1.01 -11.81 -15.22
CA ILE A 125 1.29 -12.68 -14.05
C ILE A 125 -0.03 -13.16 -13.43
N GLY A 126 -1.01 -12.29 -13.36
CA GLY A 126 -2.31 -12.47 -12.70
C GLY A 126 -2.29 -12.00 -11.26
N LEU A 127 -3.11 -10.99 -10.95
CA LEU A 127 -3.19 -10.41 -9.59
C LEU A 127 -3.66 -11.43 -8.54
N ASP A 128 -4.48 -12.41 -8.92
CA ASP A 128 -4.88 -13.48 -8.01
C ASP A 128 -3.70 -14.40 -7.66
N ASN A 129 -2.80 -14.68 -8.62
CA ASN A 129 -1.57 -15.45 -8.39
C ASN A 129 -0.60 -14.68 -7.48
N ILE A 130 -0.49 -13.36 -7.67
CA ILE A 130 0.35 -12.50 -6.82
C ILE A 130 -0.16 -12.54 -5.38
N LEU A 131 -1.46 -12.35 -5.17
CA LEU A 131 -2.05 -12.37 -3.83
C LEU A 131 -1.88 -13.74 -3.16
N GLU A 132 -2.12 -14.83 -3.89
CA GLU A 132 -1.90 -16.20 -3.38
C GLU A 132 -0.45 -16.43 -2.95
N HIS A 133 0.51 -15.99 -3.77
CA HIS A 133 1.93 -16.06 -3.46
C HIS A 133 2.27 -15.27 -2.18
N GLU A 134 1.76 -14.05 -2.07
CA GLU A 134 1.96 -13.22 -0.88
C GLU A 134 1.33 -13.80 0.38
N HIS A 135 0.14 -14.41 0.28
CA HIS A 135 -0.46 -15.12 1.41
C HIS A 135 0.40 -16.28 1.90
N LYS A 136 1.02 -17.04 0.99
CA LYS A 136 1.97 -18.14 1.33
C LYS A 136 3.19 -17.57 2.04
N LEU A 137 3.81 -16.53 1.47
CA LEU A 137 5.00 -15.90 2.07
C LEU A 137 4.68 -15.25 3.44
N ALA A 138 3.56 -14.56 3.57
CA ALA A 138 3.17 -13.94 4.83
C ALA A 138 2.89 -14.99 5.91
N GLY A 139 2.23 -16.10 5.55
CA GLY A 139 2.01 -17.24 6.43
C GLY A 139 3.32 -17.84 6.90
N TYR A 140 4.19 -18.21 5.95
CA TYR A 140 5.51 -18.75 6.25
C TYR A 140 6.36 -17.81 7.12
N ALA A 141 6.36 -16.51 6.80
CA ALA A 141 7.07 -15.51 7.57
C ALA A 141 6.58 -15.43 9.02
N MET A 142 5.26 -15.43 9.23
CA MET A 142 4.71 -15.40 10.59
C MET A 142 5.10 -16.65 11.39
N ASP A 143 4.98 -17.84 10.78
CA ASP A 143 5.35 -19.10 11.43
C ASP A 143 6.83 -19.11 11.82
N GLN A 144 7.74 -18.65 10.94
CA GLN A 144 9.15 -18.59 11.20
C GLN A 144 9.53 -17.51 12.23
N LEU A 145 8.92 -16.34 12.16
CA LEU A 145 9.16 -15.24 13.10
C LEU A 145 8.68 -15.59 14.51
N GLU A 146 7.60 -16.35 14.67
CA GLU A 146 7.11 -16.83 15.97
C GLU A 146 8.09 -17.78 16.69
N THR A 147 9.05 -18.36 15.96
CA THR A 147 10.12 -19.18 16.57
C THR A 147 11.19 -18.35 17.28
N ILE A 148 11.16 -17.03 17.13
CA ILE A 148 12.12 -16.13 17.79
C ILE A 148 11.50 -15.65 19.10
N ASP A 149 12.09 -16.06 20.21
CA ASP A 149 11.67 -15.64 21.54
C ASP A 149 11.77 -14.12 21.70
N GLY A 150 10.74 -13.48 22.28
CA GLY A 150 10.65 -12.03 22.43
C GLY A 150 10.27 -11.27 21.16
N LEU A 151 9.93 -11.95 20.06
CA LEU A 151 9.44 -11.29 18.86
C LEU A 151 7.91 -11.18 18.89
N LYS A 152 7.41 -9.97 18.69
CA LYS A 152 5.97 -9.66 18.65
C LYS A 152 5.55 -9.25 17.26
N ILE A 153 4.59 -9.96 16.67
CA ILE A 153 3.99 -9.63 15.38
C ILE A 153 2.70 -8.83 15.57
N PHE A 154 2.47 -7.83 14.69
CA PHE A 154 1.28 -6.99 14.67
C PHE A 154 0.39 -7.28 13.45
N GLY A 155 -0.91 -7.08 13.61
CA GLY A 155 -1.92 -7.30 12.57
C GLY A 155 -2.52 -8.71 12.58
N PRO A 156 -3.35 -9.03 11.57
CA PRO A 156 -4.04 -10.32 11.50
C PRO A 156 -3.06 -11.50 11.44
N ARG A 157 -3.35 -12.57 12.20
CA ARG A 157 -2.59 -13.83 12.13
C ARG A 157 -3.01 -14.71 10.96
N ASP A 158 -4.22 -14.54 10.50
CA ASP A 158 -4.73 -15.21 9.31
C ASP A 158 -4.08 -14.60 8.06
N PRO A 159 -3.24 -15.35 7.32
CA PRO A 159 -2.58 -14.84 6.12
C PRO A 159 -3.56 -14.41 5.03
N MET A 160 -4.76 -15.01 4.98
CA MET A 160 -5.81 -14.66 4.01
C MET A 160 -6.44 -13.27 4.26
N LYS A 161 -6.18 -12.68 5.42
CA LYS A 161 -6.69 -11.36 5.83
C LYS A 161 -5.64 -10.26 5.75
N ARG A 162 -4.50 -10.54 5.11
CA ARG A 162 -3.40 -9.58 4.98
C ARG A 162 -2.72 -9.66 3.62
N CYS A 163 -2.14 -8.56 3.18
CA CYS A 163 -1.23 -8.52 2.04
C CYS A 163 0.21 -8.88 2.47
N GLY A 164 1.10 -9.00 1.50
CA GLY A 164 2.47 -9.48 1.62
C GLY A 164 3.40 -8.65 2.49
N LEU A 165 3.03 -8.41 3.75
CA LEU A 165 3.91 -7.75 4.72
C LEU A 165 3.70 -8.27 6.13
N VAL A 166 4.76 -8.23 6.95
CA VAL A 166 4.70 -8.54 8.38
C VAL A 166 5.38 -7.42 9.16
N THR A 167 4.65 -6.85 10.11
CA THR A 167 5.15 -5.84 11.03
C THR A 167 5.40 -6.46 12.39
N PHE A 168 6.56 -6.19 12.95
CA PHE A 168 7.01 -6.82 14.18
C PHE A 168 7.90 -5.90 15.02
N ASN A 169 8.10 -6.27 16.27
CA ASN A 169 9.16 -5.77 17.15
C ASN A 169 9.88 -6.95 17.82
N LEU A 170 11.14 -6.73 18.14
CA LEU A 170 11.95 -7.60 18.98
C LEU A 170 12.08 -6.95 20.36
N ASP A 171 11.77 -7.68 21.42
CA ASP A 171 11.84 -7.15 22.78
C ASP A 171 13.26 -6.64 23.06
N ASP A 172 13.34 -5.54 23.81
CA ASP A 172 14.57 -4.88 24.26
C ASP A 172 15.47 -4.32 23.13
N VAL A 173 15.09 -4.45 21.87
CA VAL A 173 15.83 -3.88 20.73
C VAL A 173 14.98 -2.86 19.97
N HIS A 174 15.51 -1.64 19.83
CA HIS A 174 14.78 -0.61 19.10
C HIS A 174 14.67 -0.98 17.60
N PRO A 175 13.52 -0.78 16.93
CA PRO A 175 13.33 -1.18 15.51
C PRO A 175 14.35 -0.60 14.54
N HIS A 176 14.88 0.59 14.78
CA HIS A 176 15.95 1.16 13.96
C HIS A 176 17.26 0.39 14.10
N ASP A 177 17.58 -0.09 15.30
CA ASP A 177 18.79 -0.88 15.56
C ASP A 177 18.66 -2.26 14.90
N VAL A 178 17.47 -2.89 15.00
CA VAL A 178 17.14 -4.12 14.24
C VAL A 178 17.36 -3.90 12.75
N ALA A 179 16.80 -2.81 12.19
CA ALA A 179 16.96 -2.53 10.76
C ALA A 179 18.43 -2.30 10.36
N THR A 180 19.23 -1.66 11.22
CA THR A 180 20.65 -1.42 10.97
C THR A 180 21.44 -2.73 10.92
N VAL A 181 21.21 -3.65 11.87
CA VAL A 181 21.88 -4.97 11.87
C VAL A 181 21.46 -5.80 10.66
N LEU A 182 20.19 -5.77 10.29
CA LEU A 182 19.68 -6.46 9.11
C LEU A 182 20.29 -5.90 7.82
N ASP A 183 20.42 -4.58 7.70
CA ASP A 183 21.03 -3.93 6.53
C ASP A 183 22.49 -4.32 6.31
N ILE A 184 23.28 -4.41 7.39
CA ILE A 184 24.67 -4.90 7.34
C ILE A 184 24.73 -6.33 6.75
N ASN A 185 23.68 -7.14 6.97
CA ASN A 185 23.55 -8.50 6.43
C ASN A 185 22.85 -8.57 5.06
N GLY A 186 22.63 -7.41 4.42
CA GLY A 186 21.97 -7.32 3.11
C GLY A 186 20.46 -7.59 3.15
N ILE A 187 19.82 -7.41 4.30
CA ILE A 187 18.38 -7.63 4.50
C ILE A 187 17.69 -6.29 4.72
N ALA A 188 16.90 -5.85 3.74
CA ALA A 188 16.21 -4.58 3.78
C ALA A 188 14.84 -4.70 4.47
N VAL A 189 14.67 -3.98 5.59
CA VAL A 189 13.38 -3.77 6.25
C VAL A 189 13.15 -2.29 6.49
N ARG A 190 11.90 -1.91 6.69
CA ARG A 190 11.59 -0.53 7.06
C ARG A 190 11.35 -0.45 8.57
N ALA A 191 11.99 0.51 9.25
CA ALA A 191 11.73 0.85 10.65
C ALA A 191 11.08 2.22 10.79
N GLY A 192 10.27 2.42 11.81
CA GLY A 192 9.65 3.69 12.17
C GLY A 192 8.13 3.65 12.29
N HIS A 193 7.48 4.77 11.99
CA HIS A 193 6.02 4.93 12.15
C HIS A 193 5.22 4.50 10.90
N HIS A 194 5.88 4.18 9.79
CA HIS A 194 5.28 3.78 8.49
C HIS A 194 4.25 4.78 7.95
N CYS A 195 4.44 6.09 8.19
CA CYS A 195 3.49 7.16 7.86
C CYS A 195 2.13 7.02 8.56
N ALA A 196 2.08 6.32 9.72
CA ALA A 196 0.87 6.02 10.47
C ALA A 196 1.09 6.21 12.00
N GLN A 197 1.59 7.38 12.38
CA GLN A 197 1.93 7.67 13.77
C GLN A 197 0.75 7.50 14.76
N PRO A 198 -0.51 7.86 14.43
CA PRO A 198 -1.64 7.56 15.31
C PRO A 198 -1.84 6.06 15.56
N LEU A 199 -1.58 5.22 14.55
CA LEU A 199 -1.67 3.76 14.71
C LEU A 199 -0.60 3.24 15.67
N MET A 200 0.63 3.76 15.60
CA MET A 200 1.68 3.40 16.58
C MET A 200 1.23 3.66 18.01
N LYS A 201 0.56 4.78 18.25
CA LYS A 201 -0.03 5.11 19.56
C LYS A 201 -1.10 4.08 19.99
N CYS A 202 -1.98 3.67 19.06
CA CYS A 202 -2.98 2.62 19.34
C CYS A 202 -2.33 1.27 19.65
N LEU A 203 -1.22 0.93 19.01
CA LEU A 203 -0.44 -0.28 19.25
C LEU A 203 0.42 -0.19 20.51
N GLN A 204 0.48 0.97 21.17
CA GLN A 204 1.36 1.28 22.29
C GLN A 204 2.84 1.04 21.96
N GLN A 205 3.23 1.39 20.73
CA GLN A 205 4.60 1.28 20.23
C GLN A 205 5.16 2.64 19.85
N VAL A 206 6.45 2.86 20.10
CA VAL A 206 7.16 4.05 19.63
C VAL A 206 7.41 3.95 18.13
N ALA A 207 7.82 2.77 17.67
CA ALA A 207 8.10 2.43 16.30
C ALA A 207 7.94 0.92 16.10
N THR A 208 7.92 0.46 14.85
CA THR A 208 7.95 -0.96 14.49
C THR A 208 8.88 -1.20 13.31
N ALA A 209 9.36 -2.43 13.16
CA ALA A 209 10.00 -2.92 11.95
C ALA A 209 8.96 -3.60 11.05
N ARG A 210 9.13 -3.49 9.72
CA ARG A 210 8.24 -4.10 8.73
C ARG A 210 9.05 -4.77 7.62
N ALA A 211 8.87 -6.06 7.45
CA ALA A 211 9.26 -6.79 6.25
C ALA A 211 8.10 -6.77 5.24
N SER A 212 8.42 -6.54 3.99
CA SER A 212 7.43 -6.50 2.89
C SER A 212 7.87 -7.46 1.80
N PHE A 213 6.95 -8.31 1.36
CA PHE A 213 7.16 -9.32 0.33
C PHE A 213 6.34 -8.98 -0.90
N TYR A 214 6.85 -9.32 -2.06
CA TYR A 214 6.16 -9.12 -3.32
C TYR A 214 6.43 -10.30 -4.28
N LEU A 215 5.94 -10.22 -5.47
CA LEU A 215 6.00 -11.28 -6.51
C LEU A 215 7.40 -11.87 -6.78
N TYR A 216 8.47 -11.19 -6.38
CA TYR A 216 9.86 -11.62 -6.58
C TYR A 216 10.54 -12.20 -5.33
N ASN A 217 9.89 -12.16 -4.17
CA ASN A 217 10.46 -12.73 -2.95
C ASN A 217 10.17 -14.23 -2.84
N THR A 218 10.99 -14.91 -2.06
CA THR A 218 10.96 -16.36 -1.82
C THR A 218 10.99 -16.68 -0.33
N GLU A 219 10.76 -17.94 0.02
CA GLU A 219 10.92 -18.44 1.38
C GLU A 219 12.37 -18.28 1.87
N GLU A 220 13.37 -18.37 0.98
CA GLU A 220 14.79 -18.15 1.32
C GLU A 220 15.04 -16.72 1.82
N ASP A 221 14.35 -15.71 1.28
CA ASP A 221 14.45 -14.33 1.78
C ASP A 221 13.93 -14.23 3.22
N ILE A 222 12.90 -15.00 3.55
CA ILE A 222 12.33 -15.08 4.90
C ILE A 222 13.29 -15.81 5.84
N ASP A 223 13.90 -16.91 5.41
CA ASP A 223 14.88 -17.63 6.20
C ASP A 223 16.09 -16.74 6.54
N ARG A 224 16.54 -15.93 5.59
CA ARG A 224 17.58 -14.92 5.82
C ARG A 224 17.14 -13.86 6.81
N LEU A 225 15.92 -13.37 6.72
CA LEU A 225 15.35 -12.42 7.68
C LEU A 225 15.37 -13.00 9.10
N VAL A 226 14.92 -14.24 9.26
CA VAL A 226 14.90 -14.94 10.56
C VAL A 226 16.30 -15.13 11.13
N ALA A 227 17.25 -15.54 10.29
CA ALA A 227 18.65 -15.66 10.70
C ALA A 227 19.26 -14.31 11.14
N GLY A 228 19.01 -13.26 10.37
CA GLY A 228 19.45 -11.90 10.70
C GLY A 228 18.83 -11.36 11.99
N LEU A 229 17.55 -11.67 12.27
CA LEU A 229 16.89 -11.27 13.51
C LEU A 229 17.45 -12.01 14.73
N ARG A 230 17.79 -13.30 14.59
CA ARG A 230 18.49 -14.05 15.65
C ARG A 230 19.85 -13.46 15.94
N SER A 231 20.63 -13.12 14.90
CA SER A 231 21.91 -12.42 15.07
C SER A 231 21.75 -11.04 15.72
N ALA A 232 20.71 -10.29 15.37
CA ALA A 232 20.42 -9.00 16.01
C ALA A 232 20.11 -9.19 17.51
N LYS A 233 19.32 -10.20 17.86
CA LYS A 233 19.01 -10.51 19.27
C LYS A 233 20.26 -10.89 20.05
N GLU A 234 21.12 -11.73 19.51
CA GLU A 234 22.40 -12.11 20.13
C GLU A 234 23.30 -10.88 20.34
N TYR A 235 23.44 -10.03 19.30
CA TYR A 235 24.29 -8.84 19.37
C TYR A 235 23.88 -7.87 20.47
N PHE A 236 22.59 -7.66 20.68
CA PHE A 236 22.08 -6.75 21.71
C PHE A 236 21.87 -7.44 23.06
N GLY A 237 21.64 -8.76 23.08
CA GLY A 237 21.49 -9.54 24.32
C GLY A 237 22.77 -9.70 25.13
N ASP A 238 23.93 -9.64 24.48
CA ASP A 238 25.23 -9.65 25.12
C ASP A 238 25.70 -8.27 25.67
N VAL A 239 24.93 -7.20 25.38
CA VAL A 239 25.28 -5.81 25.75
C VAL A 239 24.57 -5.35 27.02
N PHE A 240 23.55 -6.08 27.50
CA PHE A 240 22.78 -5.82 28.70
C PHE A 240 22.75 -7.04 29.62
#